data_720c66b203914440da028c858a81d9f4
#
_entry.id   720c66b203914440da028c858a81d9f4
#
_cell.length_a   1.000
_cell.length_b   1.000
_cell.length_c   1.000
_cell.angle_alpha   90.00
_cell.angle_beta   90.00
_cell.angle_gamma   90.00
#
_symmetry.space_group_name_H-M   'P 1'
#
loop_
_entity.id
_entity.type
_entity.pdbx_description
1 polymer ?
#
loop_
_entity_poly.entity_id
_entity_poly.type
_entity_poly.pdbx_seq_one_letter_code
_entity_poly.pdbx_strand_id
1 'polypeptide(L)'
;MKIVQIEDFFHPDAGYKINILSKYFARMGHETVIITAELDKMPDFLTSFFGRDNIAARDREYEQNYGVKIIRRPIWAYVSGRAIFKDDLAKLVNSLHPDVLYVHGNDTAVGMWLLRHRDRLCCPMVMDNHMVEMASQNPLRKLYRAYYRRFIAPIIIKNEIPVIRAMNDDYVERCLGVPLSLSPWISYGSDMLLFHPDKAAGAKFRRENGIAQDALVVLFAGKFDESKGGMLLAELSCREISSPREIVYVMIGNAVGDYGAAVEKRFSESRSRVLRFPTQKYSQLARFYQAADIGLIAKQASLNFFDMEACGVPMLSEDNNLNAARSDCGNGWLFRPGDADDFAAKLEMIVNLDGEELEKASENAYNFVKENYDYYKKALEYMDIIQKVYDRGKNGTGRG
;
A
#
# COMPACT_ATOMS: atom_id res chain seq x y z
N MET A 1 16.68 -14.75 12.56
CA MET A 1 17.15 -13.42 13.02
C MET A 1 16.02 -12.72 13.75
N LYS A 2 16.36 -11.80 14.62
CA LYS A 2 15.41 -10.86 15.23
C LYS A 2 15.45 -9.52 14.49
N ILE A 3 14.37 -9.19 13.81
CA ILE A 3 14.21 -7.97 13.02
C ILE A 3 13.30 -7.02 13.79
N VAL A 4 13.85 -5.90 14.26
CA VAL A 4 13.04 -4.82 14.86
C VAL A 4 12.76 -3.78 13.79
N GLN A 5 11.50 -3.45 13.59
CA GLN A 5 11.05 -2.44 12.64
C GLN A 5 10.52 -1.22 13.39
N ILE A 6 10.77 -0.03 12.86
CA ILE A 6 10.20 1.22 13.39
C ILE A 6 9.43 1.93 12.30
N GLU A 7 8.17 2.28 12.57
CA GLU A 7 7.29 3.03 11.70
C GLU A 7 6.51 4.07 12.52
N ASP A 8 6.37 5.28 11.98
CA ASP A 8 5.63 6.36 12.64
C ASP A 8 4.16 6.00 12.88
N PHE A 9 3.54 5.33 11.92
CA PHE A 9 2.13 4.94 11.96
C PHE A 9 1.93 3.49 11.51
N PHE A 10 1.35 2.69 12.39
CA PHE A 10 0.95 1.32 12.09
C PHE A 10 -0.51 1.10 12.52
N HIS A 11 -1.29 0.49 11.66
CA HIS A 11 -2.64 0.03 11.98
C HIS A 11 -2.80 -1.44 11.58
N PRO A 12 -3.23 -2.35 12.50
CA PRO A 12 -3.27 -3.79 12.23
C PRO A 12 -4.26 -4.19 11.13
N ASP A 13 -5.32 -3.39 10.90
CA ASP A 13 -6.30 -3.64 9.85
C ASP A 13 -5.88 -3.11 8.46
N ALA A 14 -4.71 -2.45 8.38
CA ALA A 14 -4.21 -1.90 7.13
C ALA A 14 -3.42 -2.91 6.29
N GLY A 15 -3.31 -2.63 4.99
CA GLY A 15 -2.44 -3.34 4.04
C GLY A 15 -1.22 -2.53 3.65
N TYR A 16 -0.59 -1.85 4.61
CA TYR A 16 0.63 -1.11 4.33
C TYR A 16 1.84 -2.05 4.19
N LYS A 17 2.89 -1.55 3.58
CA LYS A 17 4.12 -2.32 3.37
C LYS A 17 4.61 -3.01 4.64
N ILE A 18 4.64 -2.29 5.76
CA ILE A 18 5.06 -2.85 7.05
C ILE A 18 4.19 -4.02 7.51
N ASN A 19 2.87 -3.94 7.32
CA ASN A 19 1.96 -5.03 7.67
C ASN A 19 2.31 -6.31 6.90
N ILE A 20 2.52 -6.17 5.59
CA ILE A 20 2.74 -7.32 4.71
C ILE A 20 4.15 -7.87 4.91
N LEU A 21 5.19 -7.02 4.91
CA LEU A 21 6.58 -7.47 5.12
C LEU A 21 6.78 -8.14 6.47
N SER A 22 6.25 -7.56 7.55
CA SER A 22 6.37 -8.15 8.90
C SER A 22 5.78 -9.55 8.97
N LYS A 23 4.62 -9.75 8.36
CA LYS A 23 3.96 -11.06 8.22
C LYS A 23 4.84 -12.06 7.47
N TYR A 24 5.45 -11.64 6.35
CA TYR A 24 6.31 -12.52 5.57
C TYR A 24 7.62 -12.82 6.29
N PHE A 25 8.23 -11.85 6.97
CA PHE A 25 9.44 -12.09 7.77
C PHE A 25 9.17 -13.10 8.89
N ALA A 26 8.05 -12.96 9.61
CA ALA A 26 7.65 -13.93 10.63
C ALA A 26 7.41 -15.32 10.03
N ARG A 27 6.75 -15.40 8.88
CA ARG A 27 6.50 -16.67 8.16
C ARG A 27 7.80 -17.33 7.67
N MET A 28 8.85 -16.56 7.37
CA MET A 28 10.19 -17.05 7.03
C MET A 28 10.98 -17.51 8.26
N GLY A 29 10.39 -17.48 9.47
CA GLY A 29 11.00 -17.92 10.71
C GLY A 29 11.85 -16.85 11.42
N HIS A 30 11.65 -15.56 11.10
CA HIS A 30 12.31 -14.47 11.79
C HIS A 30 11.45 -13.95 12.94
N GLU A 31 12.07 -13.68 14.11
CA GLU A 31 11.41 -12.94 15.18
C GLU A 31 11.21 -11.48 14.72
N THR A 32 9.96 -11.06 14.59
CA THR A 32 9.61 -9.76 14.03
C THR A 32 8.92 -8.90 15.07
N VAL A 33 9.45 -7.70 15.31
CA VAL A 33 8.92 -6.73 16.27
C VAL A 33 8.68 -5.40 15.56
N ILE A 34 7.52 -4.81 15.74
CA ILE A 34 7.17 -3.47 15.24
C ILE A 34 7.14 -2.51 16.42
N ILE A 35 7.93 -1.44 16.37
CA ILE A 35 7.81 -0.28 17.25
C ILE A 35 7.06 0.80 16.49
N THR A 36 5.96 1.31 17.05
CA THR A 36 5.14 2.34 16.43
C THR A 36 4.53 3.28 17.47
N ALA A 37 3.99 4.40 17.02
CA ALA A 37 3.37 5.36 17.91
C ALA A 37 1.99 4.90 18.43
N GLU A 38 1.64 5.34 19.64
CA GLU A 38 0.27 5.32 20.14
C GLU A 38 -0.62 6.22 19.28
N LEU A 39 -1.89 5.84 19.09
CA LEU A 39 -2.80 6.53 18.18
C LEU A 39 -3.46 7.78 18.78
N ASP A 40 -3.32 8.01 20.08
CA ASP A 40 -4.03 9.06 20.83
C ASP A 40 -3.77 10.48 20.28
N LYS A 41 -2.53 10.71 19.84
CA LYS A 41 -2.08 12.01 19.30
C LYS A 41 -1.97 12.02 17.78
N MET A 42 -2.40 10.97 17.13
CA MET A 42 -2.42 10.91 15.68
C MET A 42 -3.56 11.77 15.13
N PRO A 43 -3.35 12.47 14.01
CA PRO A 43 -4.41 13.23 13.36
C PRO A 43 -5.56 12.34 12.91
N ASP A 44 -6.77 12.89 12.93
CA ASP A 44 -7.98 12.14 12.53
C ASP A 44 -7.94 11.64 11.08
N PHE A 45 -7.31 12.37 10.16
CA PHE A 45 -7.20 11.94 8.77
C PHE A 45 -6.41 10.63 8.58
N LEU A 46 -5.55 10.24 9.54
CA LEU A 46 -4.86 8.94 9.54
C LEU A 46 -5.69 7.84 10.18
N THR A 47 -6.42 8.18 11.24
CA THR A 47 -7.09 7.19 12.07
C THR A 47 -8.56 7.02 11.73
N SER A 48 -9.21 7.99 11.06
CA SER A 48 -10.63 7.92 10.67
C SER A 48 -10.93 6.77 9.69
N PHE A 49 -9.93 6.30 8.95
CA PHE A 49 -10.11 5.25 7.96
C PHE A 49 -10.42 3.88 8.60
N PHE A 50 -9.66 3.52 9.65
CA PHE A 50 -9.83 2.25 10.37
C PHE A 50 -10.34 2.42 11.81
N GLY A 51 -10.42 3.64 12.32
CA GLY A 51 -10.78 3.97 13.69
C GLY A 51 -9.65 3.76 14.68
N ARG A 52 -9.88 4.15 15.94
CA ARG A 52 -8.93 3.98 17.07
C ARG A 52 -9.44 2.98 18.10
N ASP A 53 -10.72 2.63 18.00
CA ASP A 53 -11.39 1.84 19.02
C ASP A 53 -10.78 0.45 19.14
N ASN A 54 -10.61 0.01 20.38
CA ASN A 54 -10.09 -1.31 20.71
C ASN A 54 -8.74 -1.64 20.07
N ILE A 55 -7.88 -0.63 19.81
CA ILE A 55 -6.60 -0.84 19.08
C ILE A 55 -5.74 -1.92 19.74
N ALA A 56 -5.68 -1.98 21.07
CA ALA A 56 -4.94 -3.01 21.80
C ALA A 56 -5.47 -4.43 21.57
N ALA A 57 -6.78 -4.61 21.35
CA ALA A 57 -7.34 -5.92 21.00
C ALA A 57 -7.02 -6.30 19.55
N ARG A 58 -7.09 -5.32 18.63
CA ARG A 58 -6.72 -5.53 17.22
C ARG A 58 -5.22 -5.82 17.05
N ASP A 59 -4.36 -5.17 17.85
CA ASP A 59 -2.92 -5.47 17.88
C ASP A 59 -2.69 -6.92 18.31
N ARG A 60 -3.34 -7.36 19.40
CA ARG A 60 -3.25 -8.76 19.85
C ARG A 60 -3.74 -9.76 18.81
N GLU A 61 -4.84 -9.45 18.13
CA GLU A 61 -5.35 -10.27 17.02
C GLU A 61 -4.31 -10.39 15.91
N TYR A 62 -3.68 -9.28 15.52
CA TYR A 62 -2.61 -9.26 14.50
C TYR A 62 -1.38 -10.06 14.96
N GLU A 63 -0.96 -9.89 16.22
CA GLU A 63 0.16 -10.62 16.82
C GLU A 63 -0.10 -12.15 16.80
N GLN A 64 -1.30 -12.57 17.18
CA GLN A 64 -1.70 -13.99 17.19
C GLN A 64 -1.77 -14.58 15.78
N ASN A 65 -2.31 -13.83 14.83
CA ASN A 65 -2.51 -14.32 13.47
C ASN A 65 -1.20 -14.42 12.67
N TYR A 66 -0.24 -13.53 12.96
CA TYR A 66 0.96 -13.39 12.11
C TYR A 66 2.29 -13.64 12.84
N GLY A 67 2.27 -13.82 14.16
CA GLY A 67 3.50 -14.04 14.93
C GLY A 67 4.40 -12.79 15.00
N VAL A 68 3.82 -11.60 14.84
CA VAL A 68 4.55 -10.31 14.86
C VAL A 68 4.23 -9.58 16.16
N LYS A 69 5.24 -9.16 16.90
CA LYS A 69 5.05 -8.40 18.15
C LYS A 69 4.92 -6.90 17.86
N ILE A 70 3.94 -6.24 18.48
CA ILE A 70 3.70 -4.80 18.34
C ILE A 70 3.99 -4.08 19.66
N ILE A 71 4.81 -3.03 19.60
CA ILE A 71 5.16 -2.19 20.75
C ILE A 71 4.75 -0.75 20.42
N ARG A 72 3.62 -0.28 20.99
CA ARG A 72 3.21 1.11 20.87
C ARG A 72 3.91 1.98 21.89
N ARG A 73 4.36 3.14 21.44
CA ARG A 73 5.09 4.10 22.28
C ARG A 73 4.50 5.49 22.22
N PRO A 74 4.52 6.21 23.35
CA PRO A 74 3.97 7.57 23.43
C PRO A 74 4.78 8.54 22.57
N ILE A 75 4.08 9.50 21.99
CA ILE A 75 4.68 10.59 21.21
C ILE A 75 4.43 11.94 21.89
N TRP A 76 5.33 12.90 21.67
CA TRP A 76 5.11 14.30 22.03
C TRP A 76 4.06 14.94 21.15
N ALA A 77 4.22 14.75 19.86
CA ALA A 77 3.37 15.34 18.83
C ALA A 77 3.50 14.56 17.52
N TYR A 78 2.54 14.78 16.63
CA TYR A 78 2.62 14.41 15.23
C TYR A 78 2.70 15.69 14.40
N VAL A 79 3.85 15.96 13.78
CA VAL A 79 4.15 17.24 13.11
C VAL A 79 4.61 16.99 11.70
N SER A 80 4.02 17.68 10.74
CA SER A 80 4.38 17.59 9.31
C SER A 80 4.40 16.15 8.77
N GLY A 81 3.45 15.32 9.20
CA GLY A 81 3.35 13.94 8.78
C GLY A 81 4.30 12.96 9.50
N ARG A 82 4.91 13.35 10.64
CA ARG A 82 5.92 12.58 11.35
C ARG A 82 5.66 12.51 12.85
N ALA A 83 5.87 11.32 13.44
CA ALA A 83 5.79 11.14 14.90
C ALA A 83 7.08 11.59 15.59
N ILE A 84 6.93 12.28 16.71
CA ILE A 84 8.05 12.65 17.60
C ILE A 84 7.88 11.84 18.88
N PHE A 85 8.65 10.77 19.02
CA PHE A 85 8.58 9.87 20.17
C PHE A 85 9.10 10.53 21.46
N LYS A 86 8.54 10.12 22.60
CA LYS A 86 9.00 10.56 23.91
C LYS A 86 10.21 9.76 24.39
N ASP A 87 10.33 8.52 23.92
CA ASP A 87 11.36 7.60 24.39
C ASP A 87 12.72 7.87 23.76
N ASP A 88 13.76 7.44 24.45
CA ASP A 88 15.06 7.20 23.85
C ASP A 88 14.98 5.92 22.98
N LEU A 89 14.76 6.11 21.68
CA LEU A 89 14.57 5.01 20.76
C LEU A 89 15.79 4.08 20.66
N ALA A 90 17.03 4.62 20.82
CA ALA A 90 18.21 3.78 20.80
C ALA A 90 18.25 2.83 22.01
N LYS A 91 17.91 3.34 23.19
CA LYS A 91 17.81 2.52 24.41
C LYS A 91 16.69 1.46 24.28
N LEU A 92 15.54 1.85 23.72
CA LEU A 92 14.42 0.94 23.50
C LEU A 92 14.82 -0.19 22.53
N VAL A 93 15.39 0.15 21.37
CA VAL A 93 15.86 -0.82 20.37
C VAL A 93 16.89 -1.78 20.99
N ASN A 94 17.89 -1.25 21.70
CA ASN A 94 18.93 -2.07 22.31
C ASN A 94 18.36 -3.04 23.37
N SER A 95 17.32 -2.65 24.10
CA SER A 95 16.67 -3.53 25.08
C SER A 95 15.97 -4.75 24.46
N LEU A 96 15.70 -4.69 23.16
CA LEU A 96 15.10 -5.80 22.41
C LEU A 96 16.14 -6.76 21.82
N HIS A 97 17.44 -6.40 21.88
CA HIS A 97 18.55 -7.18 21.33
C HIS A 97 18.32 -7.62 19.86
N PRO A 98 18.07 -6.70 18.92
CA PRO A 98 17.84 -7.04 17.52
C PRO A 98 19.13 -7.47 16.82
N ASP A 99 18.97 -8.35 15.83
CA ASP A 99 20.04 -8.65 14.86
C ASP A 99 20.16 -7.53 13.83
N VAL A 100 19.01 -6.94 13.41
CA VAL A 100 18.95 -5.82 12.47
C VAL A 100 17.80 -4.90 12.85
N LEU A 101 18.03 -3.59 12.75
CA LEU A 101 17.01 -2.56 12.83
C LEU A 101 16.59 -2.15 11.42
N TYR A 102 15.29 -2.27 11.11
CA TYR A 102 14.70 -1.77 9.87
C TYR A 102 13.85 -0.54 10.15
N VAL A 103 14.26 0.60 9.61
CA VAL A 103 13.59 1.90 9.83
C VAL A 103 12.79 2.28 8.59
N HIS A 104 11.49 2.39 8.73
CA HIS A 104 10.60 2.83 7.66
C HIS A 104 10.64 4.36 7.55
N GLY A 105 11.24 4.84 6.45
CA GLY A 105 11.42 6.26 6.16
C GLY A 105 12.75 6.83 6.66
N ASN A 106 13.74 6.87 5.77
CA ASN A 106 15.04 7.49 6.05
C ASN A 106 14.95 9.01 6.27
N ASP A 107 13.92 9.65 5.73
CA ASP A 107 13.64 11.08 5.76
C ASP A 107 12.57 11.47 6.80
N THR A 108 12.18 10.55 7.67
CA THR A 108 11.30 10.81 8.83
C THR A 108 12.08 11.44 9.99
N ALA A 109 11.36 12.01 10.96
CA ALA A 109 11.98 12.51 12.20
C ALA A 109 12.70 11.40 12.96
N VAL A 110 12.08 10.22 13.03
CA VAL A 110 12.65 9.00 13.64
C VAL A 110 13.88 8.52 12.87
N GLY A 111 13.78 8.41 11.55
CA GLY A 111 14.89 7.97 10.71
C GLY A 111 16.11 8.86 10.86
N MET A 112 15.93 10.17 10.77
CA MET A 112 17.04 11.14 10.95
C MET A 112 17.60 11.13 12.38
N TRP A 113 16.74 10.95 13.40
CA TRP A 113 17.20 10.85 14.78
C TRP A 113 18.06 9.61 14.99
N LEU A 114 17.62 8.45 14.52
CA LEU A 114 18.35 7.18 14.62
C LEU A 114 19.68 7.22 13.85
N LEU A 115 19.70 7.82 12.65
CA LEU A 115 20.95 8.02 11.90
C LEU A 115 21.97 8.85 12.67
N ARG A 116 21.55 9.93 13.31
CA ARG A 116 22.44 10.80 14.12
C ARG A 116 22.94 10.13 15.40
N HIS A 117 22.20 9.16 15.92
CA HIS A 117 22.52 8.45 17.15
C HIS A 117 22.90 6.99 16.88
N ARG A 118 23.30 6.65 15.63
CA ARG A 118 23.56 5.26 15.26
C ARG A 118 24.69 4.62 16.08
N ASP A 119 25.65 5.40 16.52
CA ASP A 119 26.77 4.90 17.36
C ASP A 119 26.30 4.40 18.73
N ARG A 120 25.06 4.69 19.11
CA ARG A 120 24.40 4.18 20.33
C ARG A 120 23.64 2.87 20.08
N LEU A 121 23.47 2.44 18.82
CA LEU A 121 22.75 1.22 18.46
C LEU A 121 23.68 0.01 18.54
N CYS A 122 23.17 -1.11 19.10
CA CYS A 122 23.90 -2.37 19.20
C CYS A 122 23.84 -3.24 17.94
N CYS A 123 23.08 -2.82 16.92
CA CYS A 123 22.86 -3.59 15.71
C CYS A 123 23.01 -2.74 14.45
N PRO A 124 23.27 -3.35 13.29
CA PRO A 124 23.24 -2.68 12.00
C PRO A 124 21.82 -2.26 11.61
N MET A 125 21.73 -1.32 10.65
CA MET A 125 20.48 -0.66 10.23
C MET A 125 20.27 -0.79 8.73
N VAL A 126 19.00 -1.01 8.34
CA VAL A 126 18.47 -0.88 6.98
C VAL A 126 17.38 0.17 7.02
N MET A 127 17.22 0.96 5.97
CA MET A 127 16.18 1.96 5.86
C MET A 127 15.43 1.82 4.54
N ASP A 128 14.28 2.48 4.43
CA ASP A 128 13.60 2.64 3.16
C ASP A 128 13.16 4.08 2.87
N ASN A 129 12.67 4.30 1.67
CA ASN A 129 12.06 5.55 1.25
C ASN A 129 10.86 5.27 0.34
N HIS A 130 9.73 5.90 0.65
CA HIS A 130 8.51 5.85 -0.17
C HIS A 130 8.01 7.24 -0.60
N MET A 131 8.83 8.27 -0.40
CA MET A 131 8.50 9.61 -0.87
C MET A 131 8.75 9.75 -2.37
N VAL A 132 7.87 10.51 -3.00
CA VAL A 132 8.06 11.02 -4.36
C VAL A 132 8.09 12.54 -4.31
N GLU A 133 8.80 13.16 -5.23
CA GLU A 133 8.99 14.61 -5.21
C GLU A 133 7.67 15.39 -5.24
N MET A 134 6.71 14.93 -6.03
CA MET A 134 5.39 15.56 -6.17
C MET A 134 4.56 15.53 -4.87
N ALA A 135 4.80 14.57 -3.99
CA ALA A 135 4.12 14.47 -2.70
C ALA A 135 4.69 15.44 -1.65
N SER A 136 5.86 16.03 -1.89
CA SER A 136 6.51 16.96 -0.96
C SER A 136 5.93 18.37 -1.11
N GLN A 137 4.88 18.67 -0.36
CA GLN A 137 4.23 20.00 -0.33
C GLN A 137 4.80 20.94 0.73
N ASN A 138 5.86 20.56 1.45
CA ASN A 138 6.46 21.39 2.48
C ASN A 138 7.09 22.66 1.86
N PRO A 139 6.69 23.87 2.26
CA PRO A 139 7.26 25.13 1.77
C PRO A 139 8.77 25.23 2.06
N LEU A 140 9.25 24.60 3.12
CA LEU A 140 10.68 24.58 3.51
C LEU A 140 11.46 23.43 2.86
N ARG A 141 10.90 22.73 1.86
CA ARG A 141 11.53 21.54 1.22
C ARG A 141 12.96 21.80 0.71
N LYS A 142 13.26 22.99 0.18
CA LYS A 142 14.62 23.32 -0.30
C LYS A 142 15.64 23.36 0.85
N LEU A 143 15.26 23.99 1.97
CA LEU A 143 16.10 24.07 3.15
C LEU A 143 16.28 22.70 3.79
N TYR A 144 15.20 21.93 3.89
CA TYR A 144 15.22 20.56 4.38
C TYR A 144 16.16 19.67 3.54
N ARG A 145 16.06 19.72 2.21
CA ARG A 145 16.93 18.95 1.31
C ARG A 145 18.41 19.36 1.44
N ALA A 146 18.70 20.66 1.57
CA ALA A 146 20.06 21.15 1.80
C ALA A 146 20.63 20.64 3.14
N TYR A 147 19.82 20.72 4.21
CA TYR A 147 20.17 20.15 5.51
C TYR A 147 20.43 18.65 5.42
N TYR A 148 19.52 17.90 4.79
CA TYR A 148 19.63 16.45 4.66
C TYR A 148 20.92 16.05 3.91
N ARG A 149 21.19 16.67 2.77
CA ARG A 149 22.41 16.43 1.98
C ARG A 149 23.68 16.75 2.76
N ARG A 150 23.67 17.82 3.57
CA ARG A 150 24.88 18.29 4.28
C ARG A 150 25.16 17.47 5.54
N PHE A 151 24.13 16.98 6.23
CA PHE A 151 24.29 16.43 7.56
C PHE A 151 23.80 14.99 7.73
N ILE A 152 22.85 14.53 6.92
CA ILE A 152 22.24 13.19 7.05
C ILE A 152 22.80 12.22 6.01
N ALA A 153 22.79 12.58 4.74
CA ALA A 153 23.31 11.73 3.66
C ALA A 153 24.77 11.26 3.90
N PRO A 154 25.71 12.11 4.40
CA PRO A 154 27.07 11.64 4.71
C PRO A 154 27.13 10.52 5.75
N ILE A 155 26.18 10.48 6.70
CA ILE A 155 26.10 9.40 7.70
C ILE A 155 25.72 8.09 7.00
N ILE A 156 24.73 8.13 6.12
CA ILE A 156 24.28 6.97 5.33
C ILE A 156 25.42 6.45 4.47
N ILE A 157 26.09 7.34 3.73
CA ILE A 157 27.19 7.00 2.81
C ILE A 157 28.39 6.41 3.57
N LYS A 158 28.83 7.10 4.64
CA LYS A 158 29.99 6.66 5.43
C LYS A 158 29.80 5.26 6.04
N ASN A 159 28.57 4.91 6.38
CA ASN A 159 28.25 3.66 7.06
C ASN A 159 27.60 2.62 6.13
N GLU A 160 27.55 2.92 4.83
CA GLU A 160 26.98 2.03 3.80
C GLU A 160 25.59 1.51 4.17
N ILE A 161 24.72 2.39 4.74
CA ILE A 161 23.36 2.02 5.15
C ILE A 161 22.48 1.93 3.91
N PRO A 162 21.89 0.77 3.59
CA PRO A 162 20.95 0.69 2.47
C PRO A 162 19.66 1.49 2.73
N VAL A 163 19.22 2.23 1.69
CA VAL A 163 17.94 2.94 1.69
C VAL A 163 17.08 2.37 0.55
N ILE A 164 16.26 1.38 0.86
CA ILE A 164 15.45 0.67 -0.14
C ILE A 164 14.37 1.59 -0.67
N ARG A 165 14.39 1.89 -1.97
CA ARG A 165 13.37 2.73 -2.63
C ARG A 165 12.14 1.89 -2.97
N ALA A 166 10.96 2.38 -2.61
CA ALA A 166 9.69 1.78 -3.01
C ALA A 166 9.24 2.22 -4.42
N MET A 167 9.74 3.38 -4.88
CA MET A 167 9.47 3.92 -6.21
C MET A 167 10.71 3.85 -7.09
N ASN A 168 10.51 3.54 -8.38
CA ASN A 168 11.60 3.53 -9.35
C ASN A 168 11.85 4.94 -9.89
N ASP A 169 12.38 5.80 -9.03
CA ASP A 169 12.75 7.17 -9.35
C ASP A 169 14.11 7.54 -8.76
N ASP A 170 14.59 8.73 -9.07
CA ASP A 170 15.86 9.28 -8.60
C ASP A 170 15.73 10.21 -7.37
N TYR A 171 14.55 10.27 -6.72
CA TYR A 171 14.28 11.20 -5.62
C TYR A 171 15.32 11.12 -4.52
N VAL A 172 15.70 9.92 -4.10
CA VAL A 172 16.64 9.69 -3.00
C VAL A 172 18.03 10.22 -3.35
N GLU A 173 18.50 10.04 -4.59
CA GLU A 173 19.79 10.57 -5.03
C GLU A 173 19.69 12.08 -5.31
N ARG A 174 18.76 12.49 -6.16
CA ARG A 174 18.65 13.87 -6.65
C ARG A 174 18.22 14.83 -5.55
N CYS A 175 17.28 14.44 -4.68
CA CYS A 175 16.75 15.32 -3.64
C CYS A 175 17.45 15.17 -2.29
N LEU A 176 17.84 13.96 -1.91
CA LEU A 176 18.40 13.68 -0.59
C LEU A 176 19.93 13.47 -0.62
N GLY A 177 20.53 13.23 -1.78
CA GLY A 177 21.99 13.08 -1.92
C GLY A 177 22.52 11.71 -1.48
N VAL A 178 21.67 10.70 -1.43
CA VAL A 178 22.09 9.31 -1.17
C VAL A 178 22.22 8.60 -2.52
N PRO A 179 23.40 8.06 -2.87
CA PRO A 179 23.65 7.48 -4.20
C PRO A 179 22.79 6.24 -4.45
N LEU A 180 22.40 6.02 -5.72
CA LEU A 180 21.59 4.86 -6.12
C LEU A 180 22.27 3.52 -5.82
N SER A 181 23.61 3.48 -5.75
CA SER A 181 24.38 2.29 -5.33
C SER A 181 24.06 1.84 -3.89
N LEU A 182 23.62 2.76 -3.04
CA LEU A 182 23.11 2.47 -1.69
C LEU A 182 21.58 2.47 -1.63
N SER A 183 20.90 2.70 -2.74
CA SER A 183 19.45 2.85 -2.75
C SER A 183 18.81 1.86 -3.74
N PRO A 184 18.87 0.54 -3.48
CA PRO A 184 18.24 -0.46 -4.33
C PRO A 184 16.74 -0.22 -4.42
N TRP A 185 16.16 -0.53 -5.58
CA TRP A 185 14.72 -0.45 -5.79
C TRP A 185 14.06 -1.80 -5.60
N ILE A 186 13.03 -1.85 -4.78
CA ILE A 186 12.13 -3.00 -4.64
C ILE A 186 10.71 -2.47 -4.73
N SER A 187 9.97 -2.87 -5.76
CA SER A 187 8.59 -2.45 -5.99
C SER A 187 7.64 -2.88 -4.87
N TYR A 188 6.50 -2.22 -4.78
CA TYR A 188 5.34 -2.78 -4.08
C TYR A 188 4.88 -4.08 -4.77
N GLY A 189 4.00 -4.80 -4.11
CA GLY A 189 3.38 -6.00 -4.64
C GLY A 189 2.01 -6.24 -4.02
N SER A 190 1.45 -7.41 -4.26
CA SER A 190 0.24 -7.93 -3.63
C SER A 190 0.55 -9.12 -2.72
N ASP A 191 -0.18 -9.21 -1.62
CA ASP A 191 -0.16 -10.37 -0.73
C ASP A 191 -0.95 -11.53 -1.37
N MET A 192 -0.29 -12.30 -2.24
CA MET A 192 -0.91 -13.39 -2.98
C MET A 192 -1.33 -14.58 -2.11
N LEU A 193 -1.02 -14.59 -0.82
CA LEU A 193 -1.63 -15.53 0.13
C LEU A 193 -3.06 -15.12 0.49
N LEU A 194 -3.36 -13.84 0.43
CA LEU A 194 -4.67 -13.27 0.68
C LEU A 194 -5.44 -13.07 -0.63
N PHE A 195 -4.77 -12.49 -1.63
CA PHE A 195 -5.36 -12.16 -2.92
C PHE A 195 -4.95 -13.18 -3.97
N HIS A 196 -5.88 -14.02 -4.34
CA HIS A 196 -5.75 -15.03 -5.40
C HIS A 196 -7.12 -15.35 -5.95
N PRO A 197 -7.24 -15.89 -7.15
CA PRO A 197 -8.53 -16.31 -7.70
C PRO A 197 -9.17 -17.39 -6.81
N ASP A 198 -10.42 -17.17 -6.39
CA ASP A 198 -11.23 -18.15 -5.67
C ASP A 198 -12.69 -18.05 -6.15
N LYS A 199 -13.03 -18.86 -7.14
CA LYS A 199 -14.38 -18.90 -7.73
C LYS A 199 -15.45 -19.26 -6.68
N ALA A 200 -15.12 -20.07 -5.66
CA ALA A 200 -16.08 -20.49 -4.64
C ALA A 200 -16.39 -19.33 -3.65
N ALA A 201 -15.36 -18.60 -3.22
CA ALA A 201 -15.51 -17.42 -2.40
C ALA A 201 -16.26 -16.30 -3.14
N GLY A 202 -15.92 -16.06 -4.42
CA GLY A 202 -16.64 -15.10 -5.26
C GLY A 202 -18.13 -15.45 -5.42
N ALA A 203 -18.44 -16.71 -5.75
CA ALA A 203 -19.81 -17.17 -5.87
C ALA A 203 -20.59 -17.08 -4.52
N LYS A 204 -19.93 -17.32 -3.41
CA LYS A 204 -20.50 -17.13 -2.07
C LYS A 204 -20.86 -15.67 -1.82
N PHE A 205 -19.92 -14.74 -2.08
CA PHE A 205 -20.16 -13.30 -1.92
C PHE A 205 -21.34 -12.83 -2.78
N ARG A 206 -21.40 -13.27 -4.04
CA ARG A 206 -22.55 -12.93 -4.94
C ARG A 206 -23.88 -13.40 -4.36
N ARG A 207 -23.99 -14.64 -3.89
CA ARG A 207 -25.20 -15.15 -3.25
C ARG A 207 -25.60 -14.35 -2.01
N GLU A 208 -24.64 -14.05 -1.12
CA GLU A 208 -24.88 -13.30 0.12
C GLU A 208 -25.39 -11.88 -0.15
N ASN A 209 -25.04 -11.30 -1.30
CA ASN A 209 -25.44 -9.94 -1.69
C ASN A 209 -26.54 -9.92 -2.78
N GLY A 210 -27.14 -11.07 -3.08
CA GLY A 210 -28.23 -11.18 -4.07
C GLY A 210 -27.79 -10.80 -5.48
N ILE A 211 -26.52 -11.02 -5.85
CA ILE A 211 -26.00 -10.80 -7.20
C ILE A 211 -26.18 -12.09 -7.98
N ALA A 212 -26.76 -12.03 -9.18
CA ALA A 212 -26.88 -13.17 -10.07
C ALA A 212 -25.50 -13.70 -10.46
N GLN A 213 -25.36 -15.05 -10.62
CA GLN A 213 -24.05 -15.63 -10.90
C GLN A 213 -23.49 -15.23 -12.27
N ASP A 214 -24.36 -14.92 -13.22
CA ASP A 214 -24.05 -14.45 -14.57
C ASP A 214 -23.95 -12.92 -14.70
N ALA A 215 -24.29 -12.16 -13.64
CA ALA A 215 -24.13 -10.71 -13.64
C ALA A 215 -22.66 -10.29 -13.75
N LEU A 216 -22.41 -9.14 -14.36
CA LEU A 216 -21.08 -8.51 -14.40
C LEU A 216 -20.89 -7.62 -13.19
N VAL A 217 -19.89 -7.94 -12.37
CA VAL A 217 -19.52 -7.16 -11.18
C VAL A 217 -18.38 -6.22 -11.52
N VAL A 218 -18.67 -4.93 -11.50
CA VAL A 218 -17.73 -3.82 -11.72
C VAL A 218 -17.36 -3.22 -10.37
N LEU A 219 -16.10 -3.28 -9.99
CA LEU A 219 -15.66 -3.00 -8.63
C LEU A 219 -14.70 -1.80 -8.54
N PHE A 220 -14.93 -0.95 -7.56
CA PHE A 220 -13.96 0.05 -7.08
C PHE A 220 -13.76 -0.09 -5.57
N ALA A 221 -12.51 0.03 -5.12
CA ALA A 221 -12.16 0.10 -3.72
C ALA A 221 -11.23 1.28 -3.45
N GLY A 222 -11.63 2.22 -2.60
CA GLY A 222 -10.85 3.40 -2.29
C GLY A 222 -11.68 4.52 -1.67
N LYS A 223 -11.04 5.67 -1.45
CA LYS A 223 -11.75 6.88 -1.01
C LYS A 223 -12.58 7.45 -2.18
N PHE A 224 -13.76 7.94 -1.86
CA PHE A 224 -14.58 8.67 -2.84
C PHE A 224 -14.28 10.17 -2.74
N ASP A 225 -13.06 10.56 -3.10
CA ASP A 225 -12.59 11.95 -3.16
C ASP A 225 -12.21 12.35 -4.59
N GLU A 226 -11.88 13.63 -4.79
CA GLU A 226 -11.49 14.18 -6.10
C GLU A 226 -10.22 13.52 -6.67
N SER A 227 -9.30 13.13 -5.80
CA SER A 227 -8.03 12.53 -6.22
C SER A 227 -8.22 11.12 -6.80
N LYS A 228 -9.29 10.43 -6.40
CA LYS A 228 -9.65 9.09 -6.86
C LYS A 228 -10.76 9.10 -7.91
N GLY A 229 -11.28 10.26 -8.27
CA GLY A 229 -12.34 10.38 -9.29
C GLY A 229 -13.70 9.90 -8.80
N GLY A 230 -14.05 10.16 -7.53
CA GLY A 230 -15.29 9.68 -6.93
C GLY A 230 -16.54 10.08 -7.73
N MET A 231 -16.60 11.34 -8.24
CA MET A 231 -17.72 11.79 -9.06
C MET A 231 -17.76 11.07 -10.41
N LEU A 232 -16.61 10.83 -11.05
CA LEU A 232 -16.54 10.13 -12.33
C LEU A 232 -17.04 8.67 -12.20
N LEU A 233 -16.76 8.01 -11.08
CA LEU A 233 -17.31 6.67 -10.77
C LEU A 233 -18.82 6.70 -10.61
N ALA A 234 -19.35 7.71 -9.90
CA ALA A 234 -20.80 7.86 -9.71
C ALA A 234 -21.50 8.19 -11.02
N GLU A 235 -20.93 9.06 -11.86
CA GLU A 235 -21.44 9.37 -13.19
C GLU A 235 -21.46 8.15 -14.10
N LEU A 236 -20.42 7.31 -14.09
CA LEU A 236 -20.37 6.05 -14.84
C LEU A 236 -21.58 5.17 -14.51
N SER A 237 -21.93 5.02 -13.23
CA SER A 237 -23.08 4.21 -12.81
C SER A 237 -24.43 4.75 -13.28
N CYS A 238 -24.51 6.05 -13.59
CA CYS A 238 -25.71 6.71 -14.13
C CYS A 238 -25.81 6.62 -15.67
N ARG A 239 -24.76 6.18 -16.35
CA ARG A 239 -24.78 6.01 -17.81
C ARG A 239 -25.56 4.76 -18.20
N GLU A 240 -26.19 4.82 -19.35
CA GLU A 240 -26.78 3.65 -19.99
C GLU A 240 -25.67 2.89 -20.71
N ILE A 241 -25.40 1.67 -20.24
CA ILE A 241 -24.41 0.75 -20.81
C ILE A 241 -25.18 -0.41 -21.42
N SER A 242 -25.07 -0.58 -22.73
CA SER A 242 -25.66 -1.74 -23.41
C SER A 242 -24.89 -3.00 -23.06
N SER A 243 -25.54 -3.95 -22.39
CA SER A 243 -24.91 -5.19 -21.95
C SER A 243 -25.90 -6.35 -22.02
N PRO A 244 -25.48 -7.56 -22.45
CA PRO A 244 -26.33 -8.75 -22.42
C PRO A 244 -26.58 -9.29 -21.01
N ARG A 245 -25.82 -8.82 -20.01
CA ARG A 245 -25.87 -9.26 -18.61
C ARG A 245 -26.16 -8.08 -17.70
N GLU A 246 -26.75 -8.33 -16.53
CA GLU A 246 -26.91 -7.31 -15.50
C GLU A 246 -25.53 -6.77 -15.08
N ILE A 247 -25.37 -5.46 -15.00
CA ILE A 247 -24.17 -4.81 -14.44
C ILE A 247 -24.47 -4.42 -12.99
N VAL A 248 -23.63 -4.91 -12.06
CA VAL A 248 -23.70 -4.57 -10.64
C VAL A 248 -22.41 -3.86 -10.24
N TYR A 249 -22.54 -2.61 -9.82
CA TYR A 249 -21.41 -1.85 -9.28
C TYR A 249 -21.21 -2.15 -7.79
N VAL A 250 -20.03 -2.63 -7.42
CA VAL A 250 -19.62 -2.85 -6.04
C VAL A 250 -18.61 -1.76 -5.66
N MET A 251 -19.04 -0.83 -4.83
CA MET A 251 -18.32 0.40 -4.53
C MET A 251 -17.94 0.44 -3.05
N ILE A 252 -16.63 0.26 -2.74
CA ILE A 252 -16.09 0.09 -1.38
C ILE A 252 -15.31 1.32 -0.97
N GLY A 253 -15.65 1.90 0.17
CA GLY A 253 -14.94 3.02 0.76
C GLY A 253 -15.86 4.09 1.30
N ASN A 254 -15.28 5.05 1.99
CA ASN A 254 -16.01 6.15 2.58
C ASN A 254 -15.96 7.40 1.69
N ALA A 255 -17.07 8.10 1.64
CA ALA A 255 -17.22 9.43 1.07
C ALA A 255 -17.34 10.43 2.22
N VAL A 256 -16.53 11.49 2.24
CA VAL A 256 -16.44 12.41 3.38
C VAL A 256 -16.60 13.85 2.88
N GLY A 257 -17.24 14.69 3.70
CA GLY A 257 -17.48 16.12 3.40
C GLY A 257 -18.48 16.35 2.28
N ASP A 258 -18.58 17.60 1.83
CA ASP A 258 -19.57 18.02 0.83
C ASP A 258 -19.40 17.31 -0.52
N TYR A 259 -18.16 17.12 -0.94
CA TYR A 259 -17.85 16.35 -2.15
C TYR A 259 -18.33 14.90 -2.02
N GLY A 260 -18.06 14.26 -0.88
CA GLY A 260 -18.54 12.91 -0.62
C GLY A 260 -20.06 12.80 -0.61
N ALA A 261 -20.75 13.78 -0.01
CA ALA A 261 -22.22 13.84 -0.04
C ALA A 261 -22.77 13.97 -1.48
N ALA A 262 -22.11 14.78 -2.32
CA ALA A 262 -22.48 14.91 -3.73
C ALA A 262 -22.27 13.59 -4.51
N VAL A 263 -21.19 12.88 -4.24
CA VAL A 263 -20.90 11.56 -4.84
C VAL A 263 -21.97 10.53 -4.43
N GLU A 264 -22.32 10.45 -3.14
CA GLU A 264 -23.37 9.52 -2.67
C GLU A 264 -24.74 9.85 -3.27
N LYS A 265 -25.09 11.15 -3.36
CA LYS A 265 -26.30 11.58 -4.05
C LYS A 265 -26.30 11.11 -5.50
N ARG A 266 -25.19 11.26 -6.21
CA ARG A 266 -25.07 10.85 -7.61
C ARG A 266 -25.21 9.34 -7.76
N PHE A 267 -24.62 8.53 -6.86
CA PHE A 267 -24.85 7.08 -6.84
C PHE A 267 -26.34 6.71 -6.64
N SER A 268 -27.08 7.47 -5.84
CA SER A 268 -28.52 7.22 -5.65
C SER A 268 -29.37 7.46 -6.92
N GLU A 269 -28.82 8.16 -7.90
CA GLU A 269 -29.46 8.41 -9.23
C GLU A 269 -29.01 7.35 -10.27
N SER A 270 -28.25 6.34 -9.87
CA SER A 270 -27.76 5.31 -10.77
C SER A 270 -28.87 4.55 -11.48
N ARG A 271 -28.65 4.25 -12.76
CA ARG A 271 -29.53 3.39 -13.55
C ARG A 271 -29.27 1.91 -13.36
N SER A 272 -28.04 1.58 -12.97
CA SER A 272 -27.63 0.22 -12.66
C SER A 272 -27.65 -0.01 -11.15
N ARG A 273 -27.65 -1.26 -10.74
CA ARG A 273 -27.57 -1.63 -9.33
C ARG A 273 -26.21 -1.26 -8.73
N VAL A 274 -26.21 -0.45 -7.66
CA VAL A 274 -25.00 -0.06 -6.92
C VAL A 274 -25.06 -0.62 -5.51
N LEU A 275 -24.07 -1.41 -5.13
CA LEU A 275 -23.85 -1.89 -3.77
C LEU A 275 -22.75 -1.07 -3.12
N ARG A 276 -23.12 -0.30 -2.08
CA ARG A 276 -22.19 0.54 -1.32
C ARG A 276 -21.75 -0.17 -0.06
N PHE A 277 -20.41 -0.26 0.13
CA PHE A 277 -19.80 -0.78 1.33
C PHE A 277 -18.88 0.27 1.95
N PRO A 278 -18.86 0.40 3.29
CA PRO A 278 -17.87 1.25 3.95
C PRO A 278 -16.46 0.69 3.74
N THR A 279 -15.46 1.46 4.14
CA THR A 279 -14.06 1.00 4.18
C THR A 279 -13.97 -0.36 4.91
N GLN A 280 -13.28 -1.29 4.28
CA GLN A 280 -13.08 -2.65 4.79
C GLN A 280 -11.68 -2.81 5.39
N LYS A 281 -11.53 -3.76 6.32
CA LYS A 281 -10.20 -4.25 6.72
C LYS A 281 -9.49 -4.87 5.52
N TYR A 282 -8.19 -4.70 5.43
CA TYR A 282 -7.40 -5.26 4.32
C TYR A 282 -7.63 -6.76 4.13
N SER A 283 -7.66 -7.50 5.24
CA SER A 283 -7.91 -8.96 5.24
C SER A 283 -9.29 -9.37 4.69
N GLN A 284 -10.25 -8.45 4.62
CA GLN A 284 -11.61 -8.73 4.14
C GLN A 284 -11.83 -8.33 2.67
N LEU A 285 -10.86 -7.65 2.05
CA LEU A 285 -11.01 -7.17 0.67
C LEU A 285 -11.02 -8.30 -0.36
N ALA A 286 -10.31 -9.40 -0.10
CA ALA A 286 -10.19 -10.51 -1.04
C ALA A 286 -11.54 -11.05 -1.53
N ARG A 287 -12.53 -11.22 -0.64
CA ARG A 287 -13.87 -11.73 -1.00
C ARG A 287 -14.62 -10.83 -2.01
N PHE A 288 -14.35 -9.52 -1.97
CA PHE A 288 -14.93 -8.57 -2.93
C PHE A 288 -14.25 -8.68 -4.29
N TYR A 289 -12.91 -8.75 -4.28
CA TYR A 289 -12.12 -8.86 -5.51
C TYR A 289 -12.38 -10.20 -6.21
N GLN A 290 -12.48 -11.30 -5.46
CA GLN A 290 -12.81 -12.63 -5.97
C GLN A 290 -14.23 -12.72 -6.58
N ALA A 291 -15.11 -11.79 -6.26
CA ALA A 291 -16.45 -11.70 -6.84
C ALA A 291 -16.54 -10.78 -8.05
N ALA A 292 -15.50 -9.98 -8.33
CA ALA A 292 -15.48 -8.97 -9.38
C ALA A 292 -15.02 -9.55 -10.72
N ASP A 293 -15.55 -8.98 -11.81
CA ASP A 293 -15.14 -9.28 -13.19
C ASP A 293 -14.26 -8.17 -13.77
N ILE A 294 -14.45 -6.92 -13.31
CA ILE A 294 -13.73 -5.73 -13.78
C ILE A 294 -13.44 -4.82 -12.60
N GLY A 295 -12.18 -4.38 -12.46
CA GLY A 295 -11.76 -3.38 -11.49
C GLY A 295 -11.64 -1.99 -12.10
N LEU A 296 -11.92 -0.94 -11.33
CA LEU A 296 -11.89 0.45 -11.79
C LEU A 296 -10.81 1.27 -11.10
N ILE A 297 -10.07 2.07 -11.88
CA ILE A 297 -9.22 3.16 -11.41
C ILE A 297 -9.59 4.43 -12.17
N ALA A 298 -10.46 5.25 -11.59
CA ALA A 298 -11.03 6.39 -12.28
C ALA A 298 -10.10 7.62 -12.39
N LYS A 299 -9.00 7.68 -11.62
CA LYS A 299 -8.05 8.79 -11.69
C LYS A 299 -6.66 8.37 -11.20
N GLN A 300 -6.32 8.73 -9.96
CA GLN A 300 -5.01 8.46 -9.41
C GLN A 300 -4.77 6.95 -9.20
N ALA A 301 -3.63 6.46 -9.65
CA ALA A 301 -3.19 5.09 -9.42
C ALA A 301 -3.25 4.69 -7.94
N SER A 302 -3.59 3.44 -7.68
CA SER A 302 -3.73 2.87 -6.35
C SER A 302 -2.95 1.56 -6.24
N LEU A 303 -2.56 1.17 -5.01
CA LEU A 303 -1.88 -0.11 -4.78
C LEU A 303 -2.86 -1.29 -4.84
N ASN A 304 -4.14 -1.08 -4.60
CA ASN A 304 -5.17 -2.11 -4.76
C ASN A 304 -5.34 -2.60 -6.20
N PHE A 305 -4.77 -1.90 -7.18
CA PHE A 305 -4.59 -2.41 -8.53
C PHE A 305 -3.97 -3.80 -8.52
N PHE A 306 -2.84 -3.96 -7.83
CA PHE A 306 -2.16 -5.25 -7.74
C PHE A 306 -2.97 -6.32 -6.98
N ASP A 307 -3.72 -5.91 -5.95
CA ASP A 307 -4.55 -6.84 -5.17
C ASP A 307 -5.77 -7.34 -5.97
N MET A 308 -6.38 -6.48 -6.79
CA MET A 308 -7.46 -6.89 -7.71
C MET A 308 -6.93 -7.83 -8.79
N GLU A 309 -5.84 -7.47 -9.46
CA GLU A 309 -5.24 -8.31 -10.49
C GLU A 309 -4.70 -9.64 -9.94
N ALA A 310 -4.21 -9.66 -8.69
CA ALA A 310 -3.85 -10.90 -8.02
C ALA A 310 -5.05 -11.85 -7.84
N CYS A 311 -6.27 -11.30 -7.77
CA CYS A 311 -7.52 -12.08 -7.80
C CYS A 311 -8.00 -12.44 -9.22
N GLY A 312 -7.25 -12.06 -10.26
CA GLY A 312 -7.62 -12.26 -11.65
C GLY A 312 -8.66 -11.25 -12.16
N VAL A 313 -8.69 -10.04 -11.61
CA VAL A 313 -9.62 -8.98 -12.01
C VAL A 313 -8.90 -8.00 -12.93
N PRO A 314 -9.19 -8.01 -14.25
CA PRO A 314 -8.61 -7.05 -15.18
C PRO A 314 -9.12 -5.64 -14.91
N MET A 315 -8.29 -4.63 -15.20
CA MET A 315 -8.55 -3.27 -14.79
C MET A 315 -8.99 -2.35 -15.95
N LEU A 316 -10.01 -1.50 -15.71
CA LEU A 316 -10.29 -0.35 -16.55
C LEU A 316 -9.82 0.91 -15.81
N SER A 317 -8.79 1.55 -16.34
CA SER A 317 -8.03 2.61 -15.66
C SER A 317 -7.96 3.89 -16.49
N GLU A 318 -7.93 5.06 -15.81
CA GLU A 318 -7.62 6.31 -16.48
C GLU A 318 -6.22 6.27 -17.08
N ASP A 319 -6.07 6.72 -18.33
CA ASP A 319 -4.78 6.79 -19.02
C ASP A 319 -3.88 7.84 -18.40
N ASN A 320 -2.84 7.37 -17.72
CA ASN A 320 -1.73 8.15 -17.23
C ASN A 320 -0.48 7.26 -17.20
N ASN A 321 0.69 7.86 -17.14
CA ASN A 321 1.96 7.14 -17.25
C ASN A 321 2.07 5.91 -16.32
N LEU A 322 1.47 5.99 -15.12
CA LEU A 322 1.56 4.92 -14.14
C LEU A 322 0.56 3.78 -14.44
N ASN A 323 -0.67 4.11 -14.79
CA ASN A 323 -1.69 3.14 -15.14
C ASN A 323 -1.35 2.47 -16.49
N ALA A 324 -0.88 3.24 -17.48
CA ALA A 324 -0.44 2.71 -18.77
C ALA A 324 0.67 1.67 -18.62
N ALA A 325 1.70 1.97 -17.82
CA ALA A 325 2.80 1.04 -17.53
C ALA A 325 2.37 -0.23 -16.79
N ARG A 326 1.20 -0.25 -16.17
CA ARG A 326 0.65 -1.42 -15.48
C ARG A 326 -0.32 -2.23 -16.34
N SER A 327 -0.83 -1.65 -17.42
CA SER A 327 -1.88 -2.24 -18.26
C SER A 327 -1.39 -2.59 -19.68
N ASP A 328 -0.08 -2.85 -19.87
CA ASP A 328 0.55 -3.03 -21.18
C ASP A 328 0.66 -4.50 -21.65
N CYS A 329 0.22 -5.46 -20.81
CA CYS A 329 0.31 -6.88 -21.11
C CYS A 329 -1.06 -7.57 -21.35
N GLY A 330 -2.08 -6.80 -21.72
CA GLY A 330 -3.43 -7.33 -21.98
C GLY A 330 -4.20 -7.70 -20.71
N ASN A 331 -3.81 -7.12 -19.57
CA ASN A 331 -4.40 -7.29 -18.25
C ASN A 331 -5.43 -6.19 -17.91
N GLY A 332 -5.74 -5.31 -18.88
CA GLY A 332 -6.69 -4.23 -18.65
C GLY A 332 -6.82 -3.28 -19.84
N TRP A 333 -7.58 -2.23 -19.62
CA TRP A 333 -7.91 -1.22 -20.65
C TRP A 333 -7.74 0.18 -20.08
N LEU A 334 -7.52 1.14 -20.96
CA LEU A 334 -7.36 2.53 -20.62
C LEU A 334 -8.47 3.39 -21.24
N PHE A 335 -8.92 4.39 -20.49
CA PHE A 335 -9.82 5.44 -20.97
C PHE A 335 -9.17 6.82 -20.81
N ARG A 336 -9.60 7.79 -21.62
CA ARG A 336 -9.06 9.14 -21.66
C ARG A 336 -9.25 9.88 -20.33
N PRO A 337 -8.21 10.61 -19.83
CA PRO A 337 -8.25 11.28 -18.53
C PRO A 337 -9.46 12.21 -18.37
N GLY A 338 -10.25 11.98 -17.31
CA GLY A 338 -11.43 12.78 -16.97
C GLY A 338 -12.60 12.68 -17.93
N ASP A 339 -12.54 11.82 -18.94
CA ASP A 339 -13.57 11.69 -19.98
C ASP A 339 -14.62 10.62 -19.60
N ALA A 340 -15.76 11.06 -19.09
CA ALA A 340 -16.85 10.20 -18.67
C ALA A 340 -17.49 9.42 -19.83
N ASP A 341 -17.48 9.98 -21.04
CA ASP A 341 -18.07 9.34 -22.21
C ASP A 341 -17.16 8.21 -22.72
N ASP A 342 -15.84 8.45 -22.77
CA ASP A 342 -14.86 7.41 -23.10
C ASP A 342 -14.81 6.31 -22.04
N PHE A 343 -14.93 6.68 -20.74
CA PHE A 343 -15.00 5.69 -19.65
C PHE A 343 -16.19 4.75 -19.83
N ALA A 344 -17.37 5.31 -20.12
CA ALA A 344 -18.60 4.54 -20.39
C ALA A 344 -18.46 3.68 -21.66
N ALA A 345 -17.94 4.25 -22.76
CA ALA A 345 -17.74 3.53 -24.01
C ALA A 345 -16.74 2.36 -23.86
N LYS A 346 -15.67 2.56 -23.09
CA LYS A 346 -14.73 1.48 -22.78
C LYS A 346 -15.36 0.38 -21.93
N LEU A 347 -16.13 0.75 -20.90
CA LEU A 347 -16.85 -0.25 -20.10
C LEU A 347 -17.85 -1.01 -20.99
N GLU A 348 -18.62 -0.32 -21.85
CA GLU A 348 -19.55 -0.96 -22.76
C GLU A 348 -18.86 -1.94 -23.72
N MET A 349 -17.70 -1.56 -24.25
CA MET A 349 -16.86 -2.48 -25.05
C MET A 349 -16.49 -3.74 -24.23
N ILE A 350 -16.00 -3.57 -22.99
CA ILE A 350 -15.53 -4.69 -22.16
C ILE A 350 -16.66 -5.64 -21.78
N VAL A 351 -17.82 -5.12 -21.39
CA VAL A 351 -18.97 -5.96 -20.97
C VAL A 351 -19.59 -6.74 -22.12
N ASN A 352 -19.28 -6.38 -23.37
CA ASN A 352 -19.69 -7.07 -24.59
C ASN A 352 -18.59 -7.96 -25.20
N LEU A 353 -17.41 -8.07 -24.58
CA LEU A 353 -16.40 -9.05 -24.97
C LEU A 353 -16.97 -10.46 -24.83
N ASP A 354 -16.47 -11.37 -25.64
CA ASP A 354 -16.79 -12.78 -25.46
C ASP A 354 -16.14 -13.34 -24.18
N GLY A 355 -16.60 -14.51 -23.74
CA GLY A 355 -16.12 -15.12 -22.49
C GLY A 355 -14.64 -15.46 -22.51
N GLU A 356 -14.10 -15.85 -23.68
CA GLU A 356 -12.69 -16.23 -23.84
C GLU A 356 -11.77 -15.00 -23.74
N GLU A 357 -12.17 -13.87 -24.33
CA GLU A 357 -11.41 -12.62 -24.27
C GLU A 357 -11.32 -12.09 -22.84
N LEU A 358 -12.43 -12.09 -22.09
CA LEU A 358 -12.45 -11.63 -20.71
C LEU A 358 -11.67 -12.59 -19.78
N GLU A 359 -11.79 -13.90 -19.98
CA GLU A 359 -11.02 -14.91 -19.23
C GLU A 359 -9.51 -14.75 -19.49
N LYS A 360 -9.10 -14.52 -20.73
CA LYS A 360 -7.71 -14.23 -21.08
C LYS A 360 -7.18 -12.97 -20.41
N ALA A 361 -7.96 -11.89 -20.36
CA ALA A 361 -7.57 -10.68 -19.64
C ALA A 361 -7.42 -10.94 -18.12
N SER A 362 -8.30 -11.77 -17.55
CA SER A 362 -8.23 -12.22 -16.15
C SER A 362 -6.97 -13.04 -15.87
N GLU A 363 -6.62 -13.99 -16.73
CA GLU A 363 -5.39 -14.78 -16.63
C GLU A 363 -4.13 -13.89 -16.74
N ASN A 364 -4.14 -12.94 -17.67
CA ASN A 364 -3.04 -11.98 -17.84
C ASN A 364 -2.88 -11.12 -16.58
N ALA A 365 -3.96 -10.63 -15.99
CA ALA A 365 -3.95 -9.86 -14.76
C ALA A 365 -3.31 -10.64 -13.60
N TYR A 366 -3.75 -11.87 -13.38
CA TYR A 366 -3.17 -12.74 -12.36
C TYR A 366 -1.68 -13.03 -12.61
N ASN A 367 -1.30 -13.38 -13.83
CA ASN A 367 0.07 -13.73 -14.19
C ASN A 367 0.99 -12.50 -14.07
N PHE A 368 0.53 -11.31 -14.47
CA PHE A 368 1.28 -10.06 -14.31
C PHE A 368 1.71 -9.83 -12.87
N VAL A 369 0.79 -9.97 -11.91
CA VAL A 369 1.12 -9.81 -10.50
C VAL A 369 1.97 -10.95 -9.98
N LYS A 370 1.62 -12.19 -10.28
CA LYS A 370 2.36 -13.38 -9.85
C LYS A 370 3.83 -13.36 -10.28
N GLU A 371 4.11 -12.87 -11.47
CA GLU A 371 5.47 -12.82 -12.01
C GLU A 371 6.27 -11.64 -11.46
N ASN A 372 5.67 -10.46 -11.37
CA ASN A 372 6.37 -9.21 -11.15
C ASN A 372 6.12 -8.58 -9.77
N TYR A 373 4.97 -8.86 -9.14
CA TYR A 373 4.49 -8.14 -7.96
C TYR A 373 4.03 -9.04 -6.80
N ASP A 374 4.44 -10.31 -6.78
CA ASP A 374 4.22 -11.20 -5.64
C ASP A 374 5.03 -10.71 -4.43
N TYR A 375 4.34 -10.33 -3.37
CA TYR A 375 4.98 -9.78 -2.17
C TYR A 375 5.89 -10.78 -1.46
N TYR A 376 5.68 -12.09 -1.62
CA TYR A 376 6.62 -13.08 -1.10
C TYR A 376 7.99 -12.98 -1.78
N LYS A 377 8.01 -12.84 -3.11
CA LYS A 377 9.26 -12.62 -3.87
C LYS A 377 9.93 -11.31 -3.46
N LYS A 378 9.13 -10.25 -3.29
CA LYS A 378 9.65 -8.96 -2.79
C LYS A 378 10.22 -9.07 -1.39
N ALA A 379 9.57 -9.79 -0.49
CA ALA A 379 10.07 -10.03 0.85
C ALA A 379 11.42 -10.79 0.86
N LEU A 380 11.65 -11.72 -0.09
CA LEU A 380 12.96 -12.36 -0.28
C LEU A 380 14.02 -11.34 -0.73
N GLU A 381 13.70 -10.42 -1.64
CA GLU A 381 14.61 -9.33 -2.03
C GLU A 381 14.98 -8.43 -0.82
N TYR A 382 14.00 -8.07 0.02
CA TYR A 382 14.24 -7.35 1.28
C TYR A 382 15.15 -8.15 2.22
N MET A 383 14.88 -9.45 2.37
CA MET A 383 15.68 -10.33 3.24
C MET A 383 17.11 -10.48 2.76
N ASP A 384 17.38 -10.53 1.46
CA ASP A 384 18.73 -10.56 0.90
C ASP A 384 19.55 -9.31 1.33
N ILE A 385 18.93 -8.13 1.28
CA ILE A 385 19.56 -6.89 1.74
C ILE A 385 19.78 -6.92 3.26
N ILE A 386 18.77 -7.33 4.02
CA ILE A 386 18.84 -7.42 5.49
C ILE A 386 19.94 -8.39 5.92
N GLN A 387 20.04 -9.56 5.26
CA GLN A 387 21.07 -10.56 5.53
C GLN A 387 22.48 -10.02 5.25
N LYS A 388 22.70 -9.36 4.12
CA LYS A 388 23.99 -8.73 3.77
C LYS A 388 24.42 -7.69 4.80
N VAL A 389 23.46 -6.91 5.33
CA VAL A 389 23.72 -5.91 6.36
C VAL A 389 24.07 -6.57 7.70
N TYR A 390 23.36 -7.61 8.09
CA TYR A 390 23.64 -8.40 9.28
C TYR A 390 25.03 -9.05 9.25
N ASP A 391 25.39 -9.67 8.12
CA ASP A 391 26.70 -10.35 7.99
C ASP A 391 27.86 -9.35 8.03
N ARG A 392 27.70 -8.16 7.43
CA ARG A 392 28.68 -7.08 7.55
C ARG A 392 28.83 -6.59 8.99
N GLY A 393 27.73 -6.47 9.73
CA GLY A 393 27.74 -6.09 11.15
C GLY A 393 28.52 -7.06 12.01
N LYS A 394 28.37 -8.37 11.80
CA LYS A 394 29.12 -9.41 12.53
C LYS A 394 30.62 -9.38 12.21
N ASN A 395 30.95 -9.20 10.94
CA ASN A 395 32.38 -9.17 10.52
C ASN A 395 33.10 -7.89 10.97
N GLY A 396 32.36 -6.79 11.18
CA GLY A 396 32.91 -5.53 11.70
C GLY A 396 33.21 -5.54 13.20
N THR A 397 32.44 -6.29 13.98
CA THR A 397 32.64 -6.43 15.45
C THR A 397 33.77 -7.37 15.84
N GLY A 398 34.32 -8.17 14.91
CA GLY A 398 35.48 -9.07 15.12
C GLY A 398 36.86 -8.41 14.94
N ARG A 399 36.94 -7.10 14.72
CA ARG A 399 38.19 -6.35 14.49
C ARG A 399 38.44 -5.26 15.57
N GLY A 400 37.89 -5.44 16.75
CA GLY A 400 38.13 -4.56 17.90
C GLY A 400 38.87 -5.27 19.01
#